data_c1b9ac2291c082e7d42b715e4577f67b
#
_entry.id   c1b9ac2291c082e7d42b715e4577f67b
#
_cell.length_a   1.000
_cell.length_b   1.000
_cell.length_c   1.000
_cell.angle_alpha   90.00
_cell.angle_beta   90.00
_cell.angle_gamma   90.00
#
_symmetry.space_group_name_H-M   'P 1'
#
loop_
_entity.id
_entity.type
_entity.pdbx_description
1 polymer ?
#
loop_
_entity_poly.entity_id
_entity_poly.type
_entity_poly.pdbx_seq_one_letter_code
_entity_poly.pdbx_strand_id
1 'polypeptide(L)'
;MDHSKSQAAFTEAKQYIPGGVNSPVRSFRSVGGVPPVIAKGSGSKLTDIDGNEYIDYVLSYGPLLLGHAHPQVTEAIQTAAAKGSSYGAPTLAETELAKLLCTLVPSMEMVRMVNSGTEATMSALRLARAYTGRESIVKFIGCYHGHHDSLLVKAGSGAATLGVPDSPGVPKGVAANTITVPFNDRAALEAAFAAKGSDIAAVIMEPTPGNMGLVLPQDGYLEFIRSITKKYGTLLICDEVMSGFRSSEKSSQGLYGIDPDITCLGKVIGGGLPVAAYGGKRQIMEQVAPVGPMYQAGTLSGNPLAMAAGIANLTYMHGHNVCSQLESMTAILTGGRAKAAAKAGVPVQVHRLGSMFTVFFTDQEVYDYDSACTSDLDAFRIYFHSMLEQGIYLPPSQFETNFLSLAHTPEDIEKTLQAAEIAFSTVAAAKK
;
A
#
# COMPACT_ATOMS: atom_id res chain seq x y z
N MET A 1 -11.97 5.45 26.52
CA MET A 1 -10.69 4.75 26.78
C MET A 1 -9.72 5.67 27.52
N ASP A 2 -8.78 5.16 28.34
CA ASP A 2 -7.67 5.97 28.89
C ASP A 2 -6.55 6.07 27.86
N HIS A 3 -5.97 7.26 27.67
CA HIS A 3 -4.88 7.53 26.74
C HIS A 3 -3.77 8.38 27.40
N SER A 4 -3.75 8.43 28.72
CA SER A 4 -2.87 9.32 29.47
C SER A 4 -1.37 9.02 29.26
N LYS A 5 -0.99 7.74 29.23
CA LYS A 5 0.39 7.33 28.96
C LYS A 5 0.78 7.56 27.50
N SER A 6 -0.11 7.23 26.56
CA SER A 6 0.08 7.50 25.14
C SER A 6 0.25 9.00 24.87
N GLN A 7 -0.54 9.86 25.54
CA GLN A 7 -0.38 11.32 25.46
C GLN A 7 0.99 11.78 25.95
N ALA A 8 1.45 11.27 27.10
CA ALA A 8 2.76 11.62 27.65
C ALA A 8 3.90 11.16 26.72
N ALA A 9 3.88 9.90 26.30
CA ALA A 9 4.88 9.33 25.41
C ALA A 9 4.94 10.03 24.04
N PHE A 10 3.78 10.37 23.46
CA PHE A 10 3.72 11.10 22.19
C PHE A 10 4.23 12.53 22.33
N THR A 11 3.99 13.18 23.48
CA THR A 11 4.53 14.50 23.77
C THR A 11 6.06 14.47 23.88
N GLU A 12 6.62 13.46 24.53
CA GLU A 12 8.06 13.24 24.61
C GLU A 12 8.65 12.94 23.22
N ALA A 13 8.03 12.04 22.43
CA ALA A 13 8.50 11.68 21.09
C ALA A 13 8.67 12.90 20.17
N LYS A 14 7.80 13.90 20.28
CA LYS A 14 7.91 15.15 19.50
C LYS A 14 9.17 15.95 19.76
N GLN A 15 9.88 15.72 20.87
CA GLN A 15 11.15 16.39 21.18
C GLN A 15 12.31 15.81 20.35
N TYR A 16 12.19 14.55 19.90
CA TYR A 16 13.28 13.81 19.25
C TYR A 16 12.96 13.38 17.81
N ILE A 17 11.68 13.26 17.46
CA ILE A 17 11.22 12.80 16.17
C ILE A 17 10.27 13.84 15.55
N PRO A 18 10.49 14.31 14.32
CA PRO A 18 9.61 15.27 13.69
C PRO A 18 8.12 14.85 13.74
N GLY A 19 7.30 15.64 14.45
CA GLY A 19 5.90 15.33 14.69
C GLY A 19 5.64 14.09 15.56
N GLY A 20 6.67 13.52 16.22
CA GLY A 20 6.58 12.34 17.08
C GLY A 20 6.46 11.01 16.35
N VAL A 21 6.64 10.99 15.02
CA VAL A 21 6.39 9.80 14.17
C VAL A 21 7.41 9.67 13.04
N ASN A 22 7.70 8.43 12.62
CA ASN A 22 8.58 8.13 11.49
C ASN A 22 7.81 7.99 10.14
N SER A 23 6.50 8.25 10.15
CA SER A 23 5.67 8.36 8.94
C SER A 23 4.49 9.30 9.22
N PRO A 24 4.23 10.31 8.36
CA PRO A 24 3.34 11.44 8.68
C PRO A 24 1.92 11.05 9.08
N VAL A 25 1.32 10.05 8.43
CA VAL A 25 -0.06 9.62 8.68
C VAL A 25 -0.27 9.13 10.12
N ARG A 26 0.77 8.58 10.77
CA ARG A 26 0.71 8.07 12.16
C ARG A 26 0.47 9.16 13.21
N SER A 27 0.65 10.44 12.87
CA SER A 27 0.52 11.56 13.81
C SER A 27 -0.92 11.97 14.12
N PHE A 28 -1.93 11.36 13.51
CA PHE A 28 -3.35 11.71 13.63
C PHE A 28 -3.69 13.13 13.16
N ARG A 29 -2.82 13.75 12.35
CA ARG A 29 -3.02 15.13 11.89
C ARG A 29 -4.36 15.34 11.17
N SER A 30 -4.81 14.35 10.37
CA SER A 30 -6.05 14.45 9.60
C SER A 30 -7.32 14.29 10.44
N VAL A 31 -7.23 13.54 11.54
CA VAL A 31 -8.38 13.21 12.40
C VAL A 31 -8.34 13.95 13.73
N GLY A 32 -7.18 14.49 14.11
CA GLY A 32 -6.96 15.11 15.41
C GLY A 32 -6.82 14.08 16.55
N GLY A 33 -6.61 14.58 17.76
CA GLY A 33 -6.41 13.73 18.93
C GLY A 33 -4.98 13.21 19.06
N VAL A 34 -4.81 12.14 19.83
CA VAL A 34 -3.54 11.52 20.16
C VAL A 34 -3.52 10.09 19.63
N PRO A 35 -2.50 9.70 18.87
CA PRO A 35 -2.36 8.31 18.45
C PRO A 35 -2.08 7.39 19.63
N PRO A 36 -2.67 6.19 19.71
CA PRO A 36 -2.28 5.19 20.69
C PRO A 36 -0.81 4.79 20.47
N VAL A 37 -0.04 4.70 21.56
CA VAL A 37 1.34 4.22 21.52
C VAL A 37 1.32 2.72 21.78
N ILE A 38 1.65 1.93 20.77
CA ILE A 38 1.46 0.48 20.79
C ILE A 38 2.56 -0.22 21.59
N ALA A 39 2.17 -1.10 22.49
CA ALA A 39 3.06 -1.96 23.27
C ALA A 39 3.27 -3.33 22.60
N LYS A 40 2.23 -3.90 22.00
CA LYS A 40 2.30 -5.23 21.35
C LYS A 40 1.17 -5.43 20.32
N GLY A 41 1.39 -6.36 19.40
CA GLY A 41 0.36 -6.86 18.50
C GLY A 41 0.31 -8.40 18.53
N SER A 42 -0.89 -8.97 18.45
CA SER A 42 -1.11 -10.42 18.39
C SER A 42 -2.36 -10.73 17.59
N GLY A 43 -2.28 -11.58 16.59
CA GLY A 43 -3.38 -11.93 15.72
C GLY A 43 -3.95 -10.70 15.00
N SER A 44 -5.25 -10.44 15.19
CA SER A 44 -5.95 -9.28 14.64
C SER A 44 -5.85 -8.02 15.50
N LYS A 45 -5.13 -8.05 16.64
CA LYS A 45 -5.24 -7.04 17.68
C LYS A 45 -3.94 -6.32 18.00
N LEU A 46 -4.08 -5.05 18.39
CA LEU A 46 -3.04 -4.23 19.00
C LEU A 46 -3.41 -3.93 20.45
N THR A 47 -2.39 -3.84 21.31
CA THR A 47 -2.55 -3.35 22.69
C THR A 47 -1.62 -2.15 22.87
N ASP A 48 -2.17 -1.02 23.33
CA ASP A 48 -1.38 0.18 23.62
C ASP A 48 -0.73 0.14 25.02
N ILE A 49 0.09 1.15 25.32
CA ILE A 49 0.79 1.26 26.63
C ILE A 49 -0.16 1.63 27.78
N ASP A 50 -1.38 2.08 27.47
CA ASP A 50 -2.43 2.36 28.44
C ASP A 50 -3.21 1.09 28.80
N GLY A 51 -3.08 0.01 28.00
CA GLY A 51 -3.73 -1.28 28.17
C GLY A 51 -5.01 -1.43 27.38
N ASN A 52 -5.34 -0.47 26.51
CA ASN A 52 -6.49 -0.60 25.61
C ASN A 52 -6.18 -1.61 24.50
N GLU A 53 -7.17 -2.42 24.12
CA GLU A 53 -7.09 -3.38 23.02
C GLU A 53 -7.93 -2.90 21.82
N TYR A 54 -7.36 -3.04 20.62
CA TYR A 54 -7.98 -2.64 19.36
C TYR A 54 -7.98 -3.76 18.35
N ILE A 55 -9.07 -4.00 17.64
CA ILE A 55 -9.09 -4.78 16.40
C ILE A 55 -8.46 -3.89 15.30
N ASP A 56 -7.41 -4.38 14.65
CA ASP A 56 -6.54 -3.59 13.78
C ASP A 56 -6.87 -3.76 12.30
N TYR A 57 -7.40 -2.72 11.68
CA TYR A 57 -7.62 -2.64 10.22
C TYR A 57 -6.55 -1.80 9.49
N VAL A 58 -5.52 -1.33 10.19
CA VAL A 58 -4.35 -0.69 9.60
C VAL A 58 -3.33 -1.74 9.15
N LEU A 59 -3.09 -2.78 9.97
CA LEU A 59 -2.16 -3.87 9.72
C LEU A 59 -0.81 -3.39 9.17
N SER A 60 -0.28 -2.33 9.82
CA SER A 60 0.97 -1.65 9.45
C SER A 60 0.95 -1.09 8.01
N TYR A 61 -0.22 -0.70 7.49
CA TYR A 61 -0.46 -0.25 6.12
C TYR A 61 -0.19 -1.31 5.05
N GLY A 62 -0.50 -2.57 5.36
CA GLY A 62 -0.60 -3.66 4.40
C GLY A 62 0.32 -4.86 4.54
N PRO A 63 1.49 -4.85 5.23
CA PRO A 63 2.39 -6.00 5.27
C PRO A 63 1.84 -7.23 6.00
N LEU A 64 0.96 -7.05 7.00
CA LEU A 64 0.54 -8.13 7.90
C LEU A 64 -0.67 -8.91 7.36
N LEU A 65 -0.47 -9.66 6.28
CA LEU A 65 -1.53 -10.47 5.66
C LEU A 65 -2.04 -11.57 6.60
N LEU A 66 -1.14 -12.17 7.39
CA LEU A 66 -1.46 -13.24 8.34
C LEU A 66 -1.81 -12.71 9.75
N GLY A 67 -1.71 -11.39 9.98
CA GLY A 67 -1.88 -10.75 11.28
C GLY A 67 -0.57 -10.55 12.04
N HIS A 68 -0.70 -10.04 13.27
CA HIS A 68 0.44 -9.75 14.14
C HIS A 68 1.02 -11.03 14.75
N ALA A 69 2.35 -11.10 14.81
CA ALA A 69 3.10 -12.18 15.47
C ALA A 69 2.67 -13.59 15.05
N HIS A 70 2.42 -13.78 13.74
CA HIS A 70 2.04 -15.10 13.22
C HIS A 70 3.12 -16.14 13.58
N PRO A 71 2.77 -17.31 14.21
CA PRO A 71 3.73 -18.22 14.79
C PRO A 71 4.84 -18.66 13.83
N GLN A 72 4.50 -19.08 12.61
CA GLN A 72 5.50 -19.56 11.64
C GLN A 72 6.43 -18.43 11.15
N VAL A 73 5.91 -17.19 10.99
CA VAL A 73 6.74 -16.05 10.61
C VAL A 73 7.68 -15.68 11.76
N THR A 74 7.17 -15.65 12.99
CA THR A 74 7.98 -15.35 14.19
C THR A 74 9.08 -16.40 14.40
N GLU A 75 8.78 -17.69 14.27
CA GLU A 75 9.74 -18.78 14.37
C GLU A 75 10.84 -18.68 13.30
N ALA A 76 10.45 -18.39 12.05
CA ALA A 76 11.41 -18.20 10.96
C ALA A 76 12.38 -17.04 11.23
N ILE A 77 11.88 -15.90 11.74
CA ILE A 77 12.70 -14.76 12.13
C ILE A 77 13.66 -15.13 13.27
N GLN A 78 13.17 -15.78 14.33
CA GLN A 78 13.99 -16.20 15.47
C GLN A 78 15.10 -17.16 15.06
N THR A 79 14.77 -18.13 14.21
CA THR A 79 15.73 -19.10 13.67
C THR A 79 16.80 -18.44 12.81
N ALA A 80 16.43 -17.47 11.97
CA ALA A 80 17.36 -16.69 11.16
C ALA A 80 18.24 -15.81 12.05
N ALA A 81 17.65 -15.11 13.02
CA ALA A 81 18.37 -14.21 13.94
C ALA A 81 19.45 -14.94 14.74
N ALA A 82 19.20 -16.17 15.16
CA ALA A 82 20.18 -17.00 15.87
C ALA A 82 21.44 -17.34 15.04
N LYS A 83 21.35 -17.22 13.70
CA LYS A 83 22.49 -17.47 12.78
C LYS A 83 23.21 -16.20 12.33
N GLY A 84 22.64 -15.03 12.64
CA GLY A 84 23.18 -13.71 12.26
C GLY A 84 22.20 -12.90 11.43
N SER A 85 22.28 -11.59 11.55
CA SER A 85 21.31 -10.66 10.94
C SER A 85 21.77 -10.07 9.60
N SER A 86 23.07 -10.11 9.28
CA SER A 86 23.64 -9.53 8.04
C SER A 86 25.04 -10.07 7.80
N TYR A 87 25.39 -10.39 6.55
CA TYR A 87 26.67 -11.04 6.25
C TYR A 87 27.53 -10.25 5.24
N GLY A 88 26.95 -9.34 4.47
CA GLY A 88 27.65 -8.70 3.35
C GLY A 88 28.03 -9.69 2.23
N ALA A 89 27.34 -10.83 2.14
CA ALA A 89 27.54 -11.93 1.22
C ALA A 89 26.21 -12.56 0.82
N PRO A 90 26.09 -13.19 -0.37
CA PRO A 90 24.88 -13.88 -0.80
C PRO A 90 24.46 -15.02 0.14
N THR A 91 23.16 -15.27 0.24
CA THR A 91 22.57 -16.36 1.03
C THR A 91 21.63 -17.23 0.19
N LEU A 92 21.39 -18.46 0.63
CA LEU A 92 20.41 -19.34 -0.03
C LEU A 92 18.98 -18.79 0.08
N ALA A 93 18.66 -18.13 1.18
CA ALA A 93 17.34 -17.55 1.42
C ALA A 93 16.98 -16.45 0.40
N GLU A 94 17.96 -15.66 -0.08
CA GLU A 94 17.74 -14.71 -1.16
C GLU A 94 17.28 -15.40 -2.45
N THR A 95 17.96 -16.50 -2.81
CA THR A 95 17.61 -17.29 -3.99
C THR A 95 16.23 -17.95 -3.84
N GLU A 96 15.91 -18.45 -2.65
CA GLU A 96 14.63 -19.09 -2.34
C GLU A 96 13.46 -18.08 -2.46
N LEU A 97 13.58 -16.91 -1.85
CA LEU A 97 12.56 -15.87 -1.98
C LEU A 97 12.42 -15.38 -3.43
N ALA A 98 13.54 -15.20 -4.15
CA ALA A 98 13.53 -14.82 -5.56
C ALA A 98 12.77 -15.83 -6.43
N LYS A 99 13.03 -17.13 -6.25
CA LYS A 99 12.31 -18.21 -6.96
C LYS A 99 10.81 -18.17 -6.64
N LEU A 100 10.46 -18.00 -5.37
CA LEU A 100 9.07 -17.94 -4.91
C LEU A 100 8.33 -16.76 -5.56
N LEU A 101 8.93 -15.58 -5.58
CA LEU A 101 8.36 -14.40 -6.22
C LEU A 101 8.18 -14.59 -7.73
N CYS A 102 9.18 -15.12 -8.44
CA CYS A 102 9.07 -15.41 -9.87
C CYS A 102 8.01 -16.49 -10.18
N THR A 103 7.76 -17.41 -9.25
CA THR A 103 6.69 -18.43 -9.38
C THR A 103 5.31 -17.83 -9.18
N LEU A 104 5.14 -17.00 -8.16
CA LEU A 104 3.85 -16.40 -7.81
C LEU A 104 3.45 -15.24 -8.71
N VAL A 105 4.42 -14.53 -9.29
CA VAL A 105 4.21 -13.38 -10.18
C VAL A 105 4.86 -13.65 -11.55
N PRO A 106 4.14 -14.27 -12.51
CA PRO A 106 4.74 -14.77 -13.75
C PRO A 106 5.33 -13.71 -14.69
N SER A 107 4.97 -12.44 -14.54
CA SER A 107 5.62 -11.32 -15.26
C SER A 107 7.06 -11.07 -14.83
N MET A 108 7.48 -11.60 -13.67
CA MET A 108 8.82 -11.47 -13.09
C MET A 108 9.69 -12.67 -13.44
N GLU A 109 10.45 -12.58 -14.52
CA GLU A 109 11.42 -13.61 -14.91
C GLU A 109 12.74 -13.51 -14.11
N MET A 110 13.00 -12.33 -13.55
CA MET A 110 14.17 -12.01 -12.75
C MET A 110 13.81 -10.90 -11.73
N VAL A 111 14.42 -10.94 -10.54
CA VAL A 111 14.08 -10.04 -9.43
C VAL A 111 15.33 -9.56 -8.70
N ARG A 112 15.29 -8.33 -8.19
CA ARG A 112 16.29 -7.75 -7.30
C ARG A 112 15.60 -7.30 -5.99
N MET A 113 16.14 -7.78 -4.86
CA MET A 113 15.67 -7.36 -3.53
C MET A 113 16.21 -5.99 -3.15
N VAL A 114 15.39 -5.23 -2.44
CA VAL A 114 15.71 -3.93 -1.82
C VAL A 114 15.01 -3.88 -0.44
N ASN A 115 15.07 -2.75 0.29
CA ASN A 115 14.56 -2.71 1.67
C ASN A 115 13.20 -1.98 1.79
N SER A 116 12.78 -1.23 0.79
CA SER A 116 11.53 -0.46 0.83
C SER A 116 10.88 -0.34 -0.55
N GLY A 117 9.56 -0.07 -0.56
CA GLY A 117 8.84 0.22 -1.80
C GLY A 117 9.41 1.42 -2.54
N THR A 118 9.89 2.44 -1.82
CA THR A 118 10.58 3.60 -2.42
C THR A 118 11.82 3.18 -3.20
N GLU A 119 12.66 2.31 -2.61
CA GLU A 119 13.85 1.79 -3.32
C GLU A 119 13.46 0.96 -4.55
N ALA A 120 12.39 0.16 -4.46
CA ALA A 120 11.90 -0.64 -5.57
C ALA A 120 11.45 0.26 -6.74
N THR A 121 10.59 1.23 -6.49
CA THR A 121 10.06 2.12 -7.53
C THR A 121 11.12 3.07 -8.08
N MET A 122 11.98 3.61 -7.23
CA MET A 122 13.15 4.41 -7.65
C MET A 122 14.06 3.63 -8.60
N SER A 123 14.33 2.36 -8.27
CA SER A 123 15.19 1.49 -9.08
C SER A 123 14.51 1.09 -10.39
N ALA A 124 13.21 0.80 -10.35
CA ALA A 124 12.41 0.49 -11.53
C ALA A 124 12.36 1.66 -12.53
N LEU A 125 12.20 2.90 -12.05
CA LEU A 125 12.28 4.09 -12.92
C LEU A 125 13.66 4.28 -13.54
N ARG A 126 14.73 4.12 -12.74
CA ARG A 126 16.10 4.20 -13.27
C ARG A 126 16.34 3.12 -14.32
N LEU A 127 15.86 1.91 -14.08
CA LEU A 127 15.96 0.79 -15.00
C LEU A 127 15.20 1.07 -16.30
N ALA A 128 13.98 1.59 -16.22
CA ALA A 128 13.19 1.94 -17.40
C ALA A 128 13.88 3.02 -18.25
N ARG A 129 14.43 4.05 -17.62
CA ARG A 129 15.22 5.08 -18.31
C ARG A 129 16.48 4.51 -18.96
N ALA A 130 17.22 3.67 -18.24
CA ALA A 130 18.43 3.02 -18.76
C ALA A 130 18.15 2.11 -19.97
N TYR A 131 17.06 1.34 -19.92
CA TYR A 131 16.68 0.41 -20.98
C TYR A 131 16.16 1.13 -22.22
N THR A 132 15.35 2.19 -22.06
CA THR A 132 14.71 2.89 -23.18
C THR A 132 15.56 4.03 -23.74
N GLY A 133 16.53 4.55 -22.97
CA GLY A 133 17.27 5.78 -23.32
C GLY A 133 16.42 7.06 -23.23
N ARG A 134 15.23 7.01 -22.58
CA ARG A 134 14.28 8.11 -22.45
C ARG A 134 14.26 8.66 -21.03
N GLU A 135 13.74 9.87 -20.82
CA GLU A 135 13.81 10.55 -19.52
C GLU A 135 12.46 10.70 -18.82
N SER A 136 11.38 10.98 -19.55
CA SER A 136 10.07 11.27 -18.97
C SER A 136 9.38 10.02 -18.45
N ILE A 137 8.57 10.20 -17.42
CA ILE A 137 7.66 9.16 -16.89
C ILE A 137 6.24 9.71 -16.80
N VAL A 138 5.26 8.80 -16.89
CA VAL A 138 3.86 9.11 -16.58
C VAL A 138 3.51 8.42 -15.26
N LYS A 139 2.85 9.15 -14.35
CA LYS A 139 2.20 8.61 -13.16
C LYS A 139 0.76 9.15 -13.04
N PHE A 140 -0.06 8.48 -12.25
CA PHE A 140 -1.44 8.90 -12.03
C PHE A 140 -1.58 9.76 -10.77
N ILE A 141 -2.43 10.81 -10.86
CA ILE A 141 -2.76 11.70 -9.75
C ILE A 141 -3.43 10.88 -8.65
N GLY A 142 -3.03 11.10 -7.40
CA GLY A 142 -3.51 10.35 -6.25
C GLY A 142 -2.75 9.04 -5.96
N CYS A 143 -2.06 8.45 -6.94
CA CYS A 143 -1.20 7.29 -6.72
C CYS A 143 0.08 7.67 -5.97
N TYR A 144 0.52 6.78 -5.07
CA TYR A 144 1.74 6.94 -4.30
C TYR A 144 2.71 5.78 -4.58
N HIS A 145 3.93 6.15 -4.95
CA HIS A 145 4.97 5.20 -5.34
C HIS A 145 6.26 5.36 -4.53
N GLY A 146 6.14 5.70 -3.25
CA GLY A 146 7.27 6.04 -2.41
C GLY A 146 7.68 7.52 -2.51
N HIS A 147 8.72 7.90 -1.78
CA HIS A 147 9.13 9.29 -1.62
C HIS A 147 10.37 9.70 -2.42
N HIS A 148 10.64 9.04 -3.56
CA HIS A 148 11.65 9.47 -4.52
C HIS A 148 11.18 10.77 -5.21
N ASP A 149 12.11 11.72 -5.44
CA ASP A 149 11.81 13.05 -5.98
C ASP A 149 10.94 13.03 -7.24
N SER A 150 11.23 12.14 -8.20
CA SER A 150 10.43 12.00 -9.43
C SER A 150 8.98 11.57 -9.18
N LEU A 151 8.65 11.03 -8.00
CA LEU A 151 7.35 10.45 -7.68
C LEU A 151 6.53 11.30 -6.69
N LEU A 152 7.13 12.37 -6.11
CA LEU A 152 6.46 13.31 -5.21
C LEU A 152 5.71 14.44 -5.93
N VAL A 153 5.29 14.20 -7.16
CA VAL A 153 4.48 15.12 -7.95
C VAL A 153 3.04 14.62 -7.91
N LYS A 154 2.11 15.44 -7.38
CA LYS A 154 0.69 15.10 -7.20
C LYS A 154 0.46 13.68 -6.63
N ALA A 155 1.21 13.37 -5.56
CA ALA A 155 1.11 12.09 -4.85
C ALA A 155 -0.21 11.98 -4.06
N GLY A 156 -0.57 10.74 -3.67
CA GLY A 156 -1.84 10.42 -2.99
C GLY A 156 -1.91 10.84 -1.52
N SER A 157 -2.32 9.91 -0.63
CA SER A 157 -2.69 10.16 0.78
C SER A 157 -1.70 11.01 1.57
N GLY A 158 -0.40 10.82 1.37
CA GLY A 158 0.63 11.59 2.05
C GLY A 158 0.57 13.08 1.71
N ALA A 159 0.47 13.44 0.43
CA ALA A 159 0.35 14.82 -0.03
C ALA A 159 -1.03 15.41 0.30
N ALA A 160 -2.12 14.63 0.13
CA ALA A 160 -3.47 15.04 0.50
C ALA A 160 -3.59 15.31 2.01
N THR A 161 -2.99 14.47 2.85
CA THR A 161 -2.98 14.62 4.30
C THR A 161 -2.21 15.88 4.75
N LEU A 162 -1.14 16.25 4.03
CA LEU A 162 -0.36 17.44 4.33
C LEU A 162 -0.90 18.71 3.64
N GLY A 163 -1.85 18.58 2.71
CA GLY A 163 -2.38 19.69 1.93
C GLY A 163 -1.36 20.33 0.99
N VAL A 164 -0.33 19.60 0.59
CA VAL A 164 0.76 20.06 -0.28
C VAL A 164 0.81 19.15 -1.51
N PRO A 165 0.48 19.65 -2.72
CA PRO A 165 0.50 18.83 -3.93
C PRO A 165 1.89 18.37 -4.35
N ASP A 166 2.93 19.15 -4.02
CA ASP A 166 4.33 18.84 -4.28
C ASP A 166 5.15 19.03 -3.00
N SER A 167 6.12 18.17 -2.75
CA SER A 167 6.98 18.30 -1.57
C SER A 167 8.01 19.42 -1.76
N PRO A 168 8.17 20.33 -0.78
CA PRO A 168 9.32 21.23 -0.75
C PRO A 168 10.63 20.41 -0.80
N GLY A 169 11.62 20.93 -1.51
CA GLY A 169 12.92 20.26 -1.66
C GLY A 169 13.07 19.42 -2.92
N VAL A 170 11.98 19.11 -3.63
CA VAL A 170 12.06 18.44 -4.93
C VAL A 170 12.55 19.46 -6.00
N PRO A 171 13.67 19.19 -6.69
CA PRO A 171 14.19 20.09 -7.73
C PRO A 171 13.22 20.20 -8.91
N LYS A 172 12.99 21.41 -9.42
CA LYS A 172 12.11 21.62 -10.58
C LYS A 172 12.50 20.81 -11.81
N GLY A 173 13.79 20.63 -12.05
CA GLY A 173 14.29 19.82 -13.17
C GLY A 173 13.96 18.34 -13.05
N VAL A 174 13.83 17.80 -11.82
CA VAL A 174 13.38 16.43 -11.59
C VAL A 174 11.87 16.31 -11.80
N ALA A 175 11.10 17.25 -11.25
CA ALA A 175 9.65 17.25 -11.38
C ALA A 175 9.19 17.46 -12.85
N ALA A 176 9.95 18.20 -13.65
CA ALA A 176 9.64 18.48 -15.07
C ALA A 176 9.58 17.22 -15.96
N ASN A 177 10.26 16.14 -15.54
CA ASN A 177 10.26 14.87 -16.26
C ASN A 177 9.14 13.91 -15.81
N THR A 178 8.23 14.38 -14.92
CA THR A 178 7.10 13.58 -14.46
C THR A 178 5.79 14.17 -14.98
N ILE A 179 5.15 13.43 -15.87
CA ILE A 179 3.84 13.77 -16.45
C ILE A 179 2.78 13.15 -15.54
N THR A 180 1.83 13.95 -15.07
CA THR A 180 0.72 13.46 -14.24
C THR A 180 -0.58 13.50 -15.02
N VAL A 181 -1.35 12.41 -14.96
CA VAL A 181 -2.69 12.29 -15.57
C VAL A 181 -3.68 11.74 -14.52
N PRO A 182 -4.99 12.06 -14.62
CA PRO A 182 -5.97 11.44 -13.75
C PRO A 182 -6.03 9.92 -13.98
N PHE A 183 -6.28 9.15 -12.92
CA PHE A 183 -6.55 7.72 -13.06
C PHE A 183 -7.94 7.52 -13.69
N ASN A 184 -8.14 6.47 -14.47
CA ASN A 184 -9.36 6.19 -15.24
C ASN A 184 -9.67 7.21 -16.37
N ASP A 185 -8.75 8.12 -16.70
CA ASP A 185 -8.91 9.07 -17.81
C ASP A 185 -8.09 8.65 -19.04
N ARG A 186 -8.74 7.95 -20.00
CA ARG A 186 -8.12 7.51 -21.26
C ARG A 186 -7.68 8.70 -22.12
N ALA A 187 -8.50 9.74 -22.20
CA ALA A 187 -8.24 10.89 -23.06
C ALA A 187 -7.01 11.68 -22.58
N ALA A 188 -6.88 11.89 -21.28
CA ALA A 188 -5.71 12.54 -20.71
C ALA A 188 -4.41 11.74 -20.97
N LEU A 189 -4.47 10.41 -20.85
CA LEU A 189 -3.32 9.56 -21.15
C LEU A 189 -2.96 9.58 -22.64
N GLU A 190 -3.94 9.52 -23.55
CA GLU A 190 -3.72 9.67 -24.98
C GLU A 190 -3.09 11.00 -25.34
N ALA A 191 -3.58 12.09 -24.76
CA ALA A 191 -3.03 13.44 -24.97
C ALA A 191 -1.56 13.53 -24.50
N ALA A 192 -1.23 12.93 -23.36
CA ALA A 192 0.15 12.87 -22.87
C ALA A 192 1.08 12.13 -23.84
N PHE A 193 0.63 10.99 -24.35
CA PHE A 193 1.39 10.24 -25.36
C PHE A 193 1.46 10.93 -26.72
N ALA A 194 0.42 11.60 -27.15
CA ALA A 194 0.45 12.40 -28.38
C ALA A 194 1.46 13.54 -28.30
N ALA A 195 1.59 14.15 -27.13
CA ALA A 195 2.51 15.29 -26.91
C ALA A 195 3.98 14.85 -26.75
N LYS A 196 4.26 13.75 -26.02
CA LYS A 196 5.62 13.37 -25.58
C LYS A 196 5.92 11.88 -25.68
N GLY A 197 5.13 11.08 -26.42
CA GLY A 197 5.23 9.61 -26.41
C GLY A 197 6.62 9.06 -26.76
N SER A 198 7.40 9.76 -27.60
CA SER A 198 8.78 9.35 -27.94
C SER A 198 9.79 9.54 -26.81
N ASP A 199 9.46 10.37 -25.80
CA ASP A 199 10.33 10.67 -24.64
C ASP A 199 9.92 9.91 -23.36
N ILE A 200 8.74 9.30 -23.35
CA ILE A 200 8.23 8.59 -22.17
C ILE A 200 8.94 7.24 -22.03
N ALA A 201 9.78 7.11 -21.00
CA ALA A 201 10.46 5.88 -20.63
C ALA A 201 9.51 4.83 -20.04
N ALA A 202 8.61 5.27 -19.16
CA ALA A 202 7.69 4.39 -18.48
C ALA A 202 6.37 5.08 -18.09
N VAL A 203 5.32 4.28 -18.00
CA VAL A 203 4.13 4.55 -17.18
C VAL A 203 4.25 3.73 -15.91
N ILE A 204 4.17 4.38 -14.74
CA ILE A 204 4.06 3.70 -13.45
C ILE A 204 2.63 3.80 -12.95
N MET A 205 2.05 2.66 -12.55
CA MET A 205 0.68 2.60 -12.03
C MET A 205 0.57 1.66 -10.84
N GLU A 206 -0.28 2.00 -9.89
CA GLU A 206 -0.91 1.02 -9.02
C GLU A 206 -2.08 0.41 -9.82
N PRO A 207 -2.15 -0.91 -10.07
CA PRO A 207 -3.26 -1.49 -10.82
C PRO A 207 -4.60 -1.35 -10.07
N THR A 208 -4.50 -1.21 -8.75
CA THR A 208 -5.61 -0.85 -7.87
C THR A 208 -5.08 0.15 -6.86
N PRO A 209 -5.20 1.47 -7.14
CA PRO A 209 -4.76 2.52 -6.25
C PRO A 209 -5.32 2.39 -4.85
N GLY A 210 -4.45 2.53 -3.84
CA GLY A 210 -4.82 2.41 -2.43
C GLY A 210 -4.40 3.61 -1.58
N ASN A 211 -3.84 4.65 -2.19
CA ASN A 211 -3.33 5.84 -1.50
C ASN A 211 -4.18 7.11 -1.74
N MET A 212 -5.34 6.95 -2.35
CA MET A 212 -6.41 7.93 -2.42
C MET A 212 -7.74 7.33 -1.91
N GLY A 213 -7.65 6.40 -0.97
CA GLY A 213 -8.61 5.35 -0.73
C GLY A 213 -8.46 4.27 -1.79
N LEU A 214 -9.22 3.18 -1.67
CA LEU A 214 -9.20 2.09 -2.64
C LEU A 214 -10.04 2.48 -3.87
N VAL A 215 -9.38 2.85 -4.95
CA VAL A 215 -10.03 3.18 -6.22
C VAL A 215 -9.84 2.03 -7.20
N LEU A 216 -10.94 1.57 -7.82
CA LEU A 216 -10.90 0.46 -8.77
C LEU A 216 -10.70 0.97 -10.20
N PRO A 217 -9.96 0.24 -11.04
CA PRO A 217 -9.87 0.56 -12.44
C PRO A 217 -11.23 0.35 -13.13
N GLN A 218 -11.61 1.26 -14.01
CA GLN A 218 -12.78 1.07 -14.87
C GLN A 218 -12.52 -0.02 -15.92
N ASP A 219 -13.59 -0.63 -16.41
CA ASP A 219 -13.53 -1.73 -17.39
C ASP A 219 -12.67 -1.37 -18.61
N GLY A 220 -11.69 -2.22 -18.90
CA GLY A 220 -10.77 -2.08 -20.02
C GLY A 220 -9.74 -0.95 -19.88
N TYR A 221 -9.65 -0.27 -18.71
CA TYR A 221 -8.69 0.83 -18.54
C TYR A 221 -7.24 0.33 -18.44
N LEU A 222 -7.00 -0.75 -17.72
CA LEU A 222 -5.66 -1.30 -17.57
C LEU A 222 -5.14 -1.93 -18.88
N GLU A 223 -6.01 -2.58 -19.64
CA GLU A 223 -5.71 -3.08 -20.98
C GLU A 223 -5.37 -1.93 -21.93
N PHE A 224 -6.09 -0.81 -21.81
CA PHE A 224 -5.80 0.40 -22.58
C PHE A 224 -4.41 0.95 -22.24
N ILE A 225 -4.04 1.06 -20.95
CA ILE A 225 -2.69 1.47 -20.52
C ILE A 225 -1.64 0.53 -21.15
N ARG A 226 -1.86 -0.78 -21.11
CA ARG A 226 -0.92 -1.75 -21.70
C ARG A 226 -0.82 -1.59 -23.22
N SER A 227 -1.93 -1.36 -23.88
CA SER A 227 -1.97 -1.17 -25.34
C SER A 227 -1.19 0.08 -25.76
N ILE A 228 -1.44 1.22 -25.11
CA ILE A 228 -0.78 2.48 -25.47
C ILE A 228 0.73 2.43 -25.16
N THR A 229 1.15 1.83 -24.05
CA THR A 229 2.58 1.68 -23.72
C THR A 229 3.29 0.81 -24.74
N LYS A 230 2.69 -0.31 -25.19
CA LYS A 230 3.23 -1.15 -26.27
C LYS A 230 3.36 -0.38 -27.59
N LYS A 231 2.34 0.39 -27.95
CA LYS A 231 2.31 1.18 -29.20
C LYS A 231 3.49 2.16 -29.29
N TYR A 232 3.88 2.77 -28.17
CA TYR A 232 4.95 3.76 -28.12
C TYR A 232 6.31 3.20 -27.69
N GLY A 233 6.42 1.89 -27.41
CA GLY A 233 7.65 1.27 -26.89
C GLY A 233 8.05 1.83 -25.53
N THR A 234 7.06 2.26 -24.74
CA THR A 234 7.18 2.71 -23.36
C THR A 234 7.04 1.52 -22.43
N LEU A 235 7.82 1.43 -21.35
CA LEU A 235 7.68 0.34 -20.39
C LEU A 235 6.48 0.58 -19.47
N LEU A 236 5.79 -0.50 -19.10
CA LEU A 236 4.76 -0.50 -18.07
C LEU A 236 5.35 -1.01 -16.76
N ILE A 237 5.39 -0.14 -15.73
CA ILE A 237 5.78 -0.48 -14.37
C ILE A 237 4.50 -0.67 -13.55
N CYS A 238 4.28 -1.88 -13.05
CA CYS A 238 3.18 -2.21 -12.16
C CYS A 238 3.66 -2.12 -10.71
N ASP A 239 3.18 -1.12 -9.99
CA ASP A 239 3.46 -0.97 -8.57
C ASP A 239 2.44 -1.77 -7.75
N GLU A 240 2.86 -2.93 -7.31
CA GLU A 240 2.10 -3.85 -6.45
C GLU A 240 2.61 -3.84 -5.00
N VAL A 241 3.28 -2.76 -4.59
CA VAL A 241 3.78 -2.64 -3.21
C VAL A 241 2.63 -2.73 -2.20
N MET A 242 1.45 -2.18 -2.53
CA MET A 242 0.27 -2.30 -1.67
C MET A 242 -0.62 -3.47 -2.07
N SER A 243 -0.97 -3.60 -3.33
CA SER A 243 -1.95 -4.57 -3.83
C SER A 243 -1.40 -5.99 -3.98
N GLY A 244 -0.09 -6.15 -4.03
CA GLY A 244 0.58 -7.44 -4.20
C GLY A 244 0.17 -8.45 -3.10
N PHE A 245 -0.39 -9.59 -3.53
CA PHE A 245 -0.90 -10.66 -2.67
C PHE A 245 -2.05 -10.25 -1.74
N ARG A 246 -2.56 -9.02 -1.86
CA ARG A 246 -3.73 -8.54 -1.14
C ARG A 246 -5.01 -8.67 -1.95
N SER A 247 -4.94 -8.43 -3.25
CA SER A 247 -6.05 -8.53 -4.19
C SER A 247 -6.33 -9.97 -4.62
N SER A 248 -5.27 -10.74 -4.87
CA SER A 248 -5.31 -12.16 -5.20
C SER A 248 -3.95 -12.80 -4.96
N GLU A 249 -3.89 -14.13 -5.01
CA GLU A 249 -2.65 -14.90 -4.90
C GLU A 249 -1.63 -14.58 -6.03
N LYS A 250 -2.13 -14.16 -7.20
CA LYS A 250 -1.31 -13.72 -8.34
C LYS A 250 -1.16 -12.21 -8.42
N SER A 251 -1.43 -11.50 -7.32
CA SER A 251 -1.46 -10.04 -7.26
C SER A 251 -2.53 -9.40 -8.16
N SER A 252 -2.63 -8.08 -8.21
CA SER A 252 -3.64 -7.42 -9.05
C SER A 252 -3.39 -7.62 -10.54
N GLN A 253 -2.13 -7.64 -10.97
CA GLN A 253 -1.80 -7.91 -12.38
C GLN A 253 -2.34 -9.27 -12.86
N GLY A 254 -2.23 -10.30 -12.03
CA GLY A 254 -2.79 -11.62 -12.35
C GLY A 254 -4.31 -11.66 -12.33
N LEU A 255 -4.95 -10.90 -11.43
CA LEU A 255 -6.40 -10.76 -11.35
C LEU A 255 -6.95 -10.09 -12.61
N TYR A 256 -6.32 -9.02 -13.10
CA TYR A 256 -6.74 -8.26 -14.28
C TYR A 256 -6.13 -8.75 -15.60
N GLY A 257 -5.31 -9.80 -15.58
CA GLY A 257 -4.70 -10.35 -16.78
C GLY A 257 -3.69 -9.42 -17.47
N ILE A 258 -2.98 -8.57 -16.71
CA ILE A 258 -2.01 -7.62 -17.24
C ILE A 258 -0.60 -8.22 -17.19
N ASP A 259 0.17 -8.02 -18.27
CA ASP A 259 1.58 -8.42 -18.37
C ASP A 259 2.47 -7.17 -18.41
N PRO A 260 2.89 -6.63 -17.25
CA PRO A 260 3.80 -5.49 -17.18
C PRO A 260 5.23 -5.87 -17.58
N ASP A 261 6.05 -4.85 -17.88
CA ASP A 261 7.46 -5.02 -18.19
C ASP A 261 8.30 -5.10 -16.91
N ILE A 262 7.94 -4.33 -15.88
CA ILE A 262 8.56 -4.30 -14.57
C ILE A 262 7.44 -4.32 -13.50
N THR A 263 7.66 -5.05 -12.42
CA THR A 263 6.78 -5.09 -11.23
C THR A 263 7.57 -4.70 -9.99
N CYS A 264 6.99 -3.84 -9.16
CA CYS A 264 7.48 -3.51 -7.81
C CYS A 264 6.63 -4.23 -6.77
N LEU A 265 7.27 -4.86 -5.80
CA LEU A 265 6.65 -5.54 -4.66
C LEU A 265 7.21 -5.01 -3.35
N GLY A 266 6.48 -5.14 -2.27
CA GLY A 266 6.90 -4.77 -0.93
C GLY A 266 5.91 -5.28 0.12
N LYS A 267 5.88 -4.67 1.29
CA LYS A 267 4.88 -4.94 2.33
C LYS A 267 4.68 -6.43 2.61
N VAL A 268 3.69 -7.08 1.98
CA VAL A 268 3.35 -8.49 2.20
C VAL A 268 4.55 -9.42 1.98
N ILE A 269 5.42 -9.14 1.01
CA ILE A 269 6.58 -9.99 0.75
C ILE A 269 7.62 -10.00 1.89
N GLY A 270 7.48 -9.12 2.87
CA GLY A 270 8.35 -9.02 4.04
C GLY A 270 7.75 -9.61 5.30
N GLY A 271 6.45 -9.97 5.31
CA GLY A 271 5.81 -10.51 6.51
C GLY A 271 5.91 -9.61 7.75
N GLY A 272 6.04 -8.29 7.55
CA GLY A 272 6.23 -7.28 8.60
C GLY A 272 7.66 -6.74 8.72
N LEU A 273 8.67 -7.35 8.07
CA LEU A 273 10.04 -6.86 8.03
C LEU A 273 10.34 -6.01 6.78
N PRO A 274 11.36 -5.13 6.82
CA PRO A 274 11.71 -4.24 5.72
C PRO A 274 12.35 -5.02 4.57
N VAL A 275 11.55 -5.34 3.57
CA VAL A 275 11.96 -5.85 2.27
C VAL A 275 10.99 -5.38 1.19
N ALA A 276 11.52 -5.10 0.04
CA ALA A 276 10.81 -4.91 -1.21
C ALA A 276 11.60 -5.52 -2.36
N ALA A 277 11.03 -5.52 -3.55
CA ALA A 277 11.68 -6.05 -4.73
C ALA A 277 11.20 -5.31 -5.98
N TYR A 278 12.05 -5.24 -7.00
CA TYR A 278 11.65 -4.94 -8.36
C TYR A 278 12.15 -6.04 -9.28
N GLY A 279 11.34 -6.39 -10.25
CA GLY A 279 11.65 -7.46 -11.17
C GLY A 279 10.82 -7.35 -12.44
N GLY A 280 11.10 -8.18 -13.44
CA GLY A 280 10.39 -8.13 -14.72
C GLY A 280 11.03 -9.02 -15.76
N LYS A 281 10.84 -8.64 -17.01
CA LYS A 281 11.41 -9.37 -18.15
C LYS A 281 12.94 -9.45 -18.06
N ARG A 282 13.49 -10.64 -18.27
CA ARG A 282 14.94 -10.91 -18.14
C ARG A 282 15.80 -9.89 -18.88
N GLN A 283 15.48 -9.63 -20.15
CA GLN A 283 16.23 -8.69 -21.00
C GLN A 283 16.28 -7.26 -20.42
N ILE A 284 15.28 -6.85 -19.64
CA ILE A 284 15.24 -5.55 -18.98
C ILE A 284 16.08 -5.63 -17.70
N MET A 285 15.88 -6.67 -16.89
CA MET A 285 16.59 -6.85 -15.64
C MET A 285 18.10 -7.04 -15.79
N GLU A 286 18.56 -7.58 -16.91
CA GLU A 286 19.98 -7.72 -17.24
C GLU A 286 20.71 -6.38 -17.47
N GLN A 287 19.98 -5.25 -17.54
CA GLN A 287 20.62 -3.92 -17.49
C GLN A 287 21.13 -3.56 -16.09
N VAL A 288 20.72 -4.28 -15.05
CA VAL A 288 21.12 -4.01 -13.66
C VAL A 288 22.54 -4.55 -13.41
N ALA A 289 23.40 -3.74 -12.80
CA ALA A 289 24.74 -4.17 -12.39
C ALA A 289 24.68 -5.38 -11.42
N PRO A 290 25.60 -6.36 -11.52
CA PRO A 290 26.85 -6.34 -12.27
C PRO A 290 26.73 -6.84 -13.74
N VAL A 291 25.55 -7.29 -14.19
CA VAL A 291 25.38 -7.78 -15.56
C VAL A 291 25.37 -6.62 -16.56
N GLY A 292 24.58 -5.59 -16.31
CA GLY A 292 24.49 -4.39 -17.13
C GLY A 292 25.07 -3.14 -16.42
N PRO A 293 24.95 -1.96 -17.05
CA PRO A 293 25.57 -0.74 -16.55
C PRO A 293 24.74 0.01 -15.49
N MET A 294 23.44 -0.32 -15.29
CA MET A 294 22.57 0.41 -14.38
C MET A 294 22.89 0.07 -12.92
N TYR A 295 23.41 1.05 -12.19
CA TYR A 295 23.82 0.85 -10.80
C TYR A 295 22.66 0.89 -9.82
N GLN A 296 22.60 -0.12 -8.94
CA GLN A 296 21.77 -0.19 -7.75
C GLN A 296 22.48 -1.06 -6.70
N ALA A 297 22.48 -0.63 -5.45
CA ALA A 297 23.08 -1.36 -4.35
C ALA A 297 22.30 -1.11 -3.05
N GLY A 298 22.44 -2.02 -2.09
CA GLY A 298 21.85 -1.89 -0.76
C GLY A 298 22.54 -2.81 0.23
N THR A 299 23.13 -2.25 1.29
CA THR A 299 23.88 -3.02 2.30
C THR A 299 23.04 -4.12 2.95
N LEU A 300 21.75 -3.83 3.23
CA LEU A 300 20.83 -4.76 3.89
C LEU A 300 19.85 -5.44 2.93
N SER A 301 19.98 -5.20 1.62
CA SER A 301 19.16 -5.86 0.61
C SER A 301 19.44 -7.37 0.64
N GLY A 302 18.38 -8.18 0.80
CA GLY A 302 18.52 -9.61 0.95
C GLY A 302 18.93 -10.08 2.35
N ASN A 303 18.76 -9.24 3.39
CA ASN A 303 19.12 -9.65 4.76
C ASN A 303 18.34 -10.90 5.20
N PRO A 304 19.00 -11.82 5.95
CA PRO A 304 18.45 -13.13 6.24
C PRO A 304 17.13 -13.10 7.03
N LEU A 305 16.91 -12.11 7.88
CA LEU A 305 15.69 -12.03 8.69
C LEU A 305 14.48 -11.71 7.80
N ALA A 306 14.61 -10.70 6.93
CA ALA A 306 13.55 -10.32 6.01
C ALA A 306 13.28 -11.41 4.96
N MET A 307 14.32 -12.10 4.49
CA MET A 307 14.17 -13.25 3.59
C MET A 307 13.39 -14.39 4.26
N ALA A 308 13.75 -14.77 5.49
CA ALA A 308 13.09 -15.81 6.24
C ALA A 308 11.61 -15.47 6.53
N ALA A 309 11.33 -14.22 6.93
CA ALA A 309 9.97 -13.76 7.17
C ALA A 309 9.13 -13.80 5.89
N GLY A 310 9.68 -13.31 4.79
CA GLY A 310 9.01 -13.29 3.48
C GLY A 310 8.69 -14.70 2.96
N ILE A 311 9.66 -15.61 3.03
CA ILE A 311 9.47 -17.01 2.63
C ILE A 311 8.36 -17.64 3.47
N ALA A 312 8.42 -17.53 4.80
CA ALA A 312 7.41 -18.10 5.69
C ALA A 312 6.01 -17.54 5.40
N ASN A 313 5.89 -16.21 5.23
CA ASN A 313 4.62 -15.54 4.96
C ASN A 313 4.01 -15.98 3.62
N LEU A 314 4.78 -15.94 2.54
CA LEU A 314 4.29 -16.28 1.19
C LEU A 314 4.02 -17.77 1.02
N THR A 315 4.85 -18.63 1.61
CA THR A 315 4.63 -20.09 1.60
C THR A 315 3.34 -20.45 2.34
N TYR A 316 3.09 -19.83 3.49
CA TYR A 316 1.83 -20.03 4.21
C TYR A 316 0.63 -19.56 3.39
N MET A 317 0.70 -18.35 2.84
CA MET A 317 -0.34 -17.76 1.99
C MET A 317 -0.72 -18.71 0.85
N HIS A 318 0.29 -19.16 0.09
CA HIS A 318 0.09 -20.04 -1.07
C HIS A 318 -0.50 -21.42 -0.68
N GLY A 319 -0.05 -21.98 0.44
CA GLY A 319 -0.50 -23.32 0.89
C GLY A 319 -1.89 -23.36 1.53
N HIS A 320 -2.52 -22.21 1.85
CA HIS A 320 -3.73 -22.17 2.66
C HIS A 320 -4.90 -21.38 2.04
N ASN A 321 -4.86 -21.05 0.76
CA ASN A 321 -5.93 -20.27 0.06
C ASN A 321 -6.31 -18.97 0.79
N VAL A 322 -5.33 -18.27 1.36
CA VAL A 322 -5.54 -17.10 2.23
C VAL A 322 -6.32 -15.99 1.52
N CYS A 323 -5.96 -15.69 0.27
CA CYS A 323 -6.62 -14.62 -0.49
C CYS A 323 -8.13 -14.84 -0.67
N SER A 324 -8.56 -16.08 -0.94
CA SER A 324 -9.99 -16.41 -1.09
C SER A 324 -10.77 -16.29 0.23
N GLN A 325 -10.14 -16.70 1.35
CA GLN A 325 -10.75 -16.54 2.67
C GLN A 325 -10.92 -15.04 3.00
N LEU A 326 -9.89 -14.23 2.75
CA LEU A 326 -9.92 -12.79 3.00
C LEU A 326 -10.95 -12.06 2.13
N GLU A 327 -11.08 -12.41 0.85
CA GLU A 327 -12.11 -11.84 -0.04
C GLU A 327 -13.52 -12.08 0.54
N SER A 328 -13.80 -13.30 1.01
CA SER A 328 -15.09 -13.65 1.59
C SER A 328 -15.37 -12.86 2.88
N MET A 329 -14.38 -12.76 3.76
CA MET A 329 -14.52 -11.99 5.02
C MET A 329 -14.66 -10.49 4.76
N THR A 330 -13.91 -9.95 3.81
CA THR A 330 -14.00 -8.53 3.42
C THR A 330 -15.38 -8.21 2.85
N ALA A 331 -15.98 -9.11 2.06
CA ALA A 331 -17.32 -8.94 1.53
C ALA A 331 -18.38 -8.85 2.65
N ILE A 332 -18.28 -9.69 3.68
CA ILE A 332 -19.20 -9.66 4.84
C ILE A 332 -19.05 -8.32 5.58
N LEU A 333 -17.83 -7.92 5.91
CA LEU A 333 -17.54 -6.70 6.63
C LEU A 333 -18.04 -5.45 5.88
N THR A 334 -17.71 -5.34 4.62
CA THR A 334 -18.06 -4.16 3.81
C THR A 334 -19.55 -4.09 3.52
N GLY A 335 -20.19 -5.22 3.26
CA GLY A 335 -21.66 -5.30 3.12
C GLY A 335 -22.41 -4.90 4.40
N GLY A 336 -21.89 -5.30 5.57
CA GLY A 336 -22.43 -4.90 6.85
C GLY A 336 -22.28 -3.39 7.12
N ARG A 337 -21.09 -2.83 6.81
CA ARG A 337 -20.86 -1.37 6.94
C ARG A 337 -21.76 -0.53 6.03
N ALA A 338 -21.95 -0.95 4.78
CA ALA A 338 -22.86 -0.28 3.85
C ALA A 338 -24.32 -0.28 4.38
N LYS A 339 -24.77 -1.41 4.94
CA LYS A 339 -26.10 -1.50 5.59
C LYS A 339 -26.22 -0.59 6.81
N ALA A 340 -25.19 -0.54 7.66
CA ALA A 340 -25.16 0.32 8.83
C ALA A 340 -25.21 1.81 8.46
N ALA A 341 -24.47 2.23 7.45
CA ALA A 341 -24.51 3.59 6.92
C ALA A 341 -25.90 3.95 6.36
N ALA A 342 -26.47 3.08 5.54
CA ALA A 342 -27.82 3.27 4.98
C ALA A 342 -28.91 3.38 6.08
N LYS A 343 -28.85 2.53 7.11
CA LYS A 343 -29.74 2.57 8.28
C LYS A 343 -29.64 3.91 9.03
N ALA A 344 -28.45 4.49 9.12
CA ALA A 344 -28.21 5.77 9.77
C ALA A 344 -28.49 6.98 8.84
N GLY A 345 -28.75 6.77 7.55
CA GLY A 345 -28.94 7.84 6.57
C GLY A 345 -27.64 8.60 6.24
N VAL A 346 -26.48 7.98 6.40
CA VAL A 346 -25.17 8.55 6.07
C VAL A 346 -24.78 8.09 4.67
N PRO A 347 -24.57 9.02 3.70
CA PRO A 347 -24.17 8.64 2.35
C PRO A 347 -22.73 8.16 2.34
N VAL A 348 -22.49 6.97 1.77
CA VAL A 348 -21.15 6.41 1.61
C VAL A 348 -21.04 5.61 0.33
N GLN A 349 -19.81 5.59 -0.25
CA GLN A 349 -19.39 4.63 -1.25
C GLN A 349 -18.44 3.62 -0.60
N VAL A 350 -18.63 2.34 -0.85
CA VAL A 350 -17.80 1.29 -0.25
C VAL A 350 -17.12 0.50 -1.36
N HIS A 351 -15.80 0.62 -1.43
CA HIS A 351 -14.98 -0.13 -2.38
C HIS A 351 -14.23 -1.25 -1.66
N ARG A 352 -14.10 -2.40 -2.31
CA ARG A 352 -13.32 -3.55 -1.82
C ARG A 352 -12.65 -4.31 -2.95
N LEU A 353 -11.52 -4.91 -2.67
CA LEU A 353 -10.83 -5.88 -3.54
C LEU A 353 -9.91 -6.75 -2.68
N GLY A 354 -10.12 -8.07 -2.70
CA GLY A 354 -9.37 -8.98 -1.86
C GLY A 354 -9.52 -8.63 -0.37
N SER A 355 -8.40 -8.40 0.29
CA SER A 355 -8.36 -8.00 1.71
C SER A 355 -8.31 -6.49 1.94
N MET A 356 -8.56 -5.70 0.91
CA MET A 356 -8.49 -4.23 0.93
C MET A 356 -9.89 -3.63 0.80
N PHE A 357 -10.17 -2.54 1.53
CA PHE A 357 -11.42 -1.81 1.39
C PHE A 357 -11.31 -0.36 1.87
N THR A 358 -12.20 0.49 1.36
CA THR A 358 -12.38 1.88 1.83
C THR A 358 -13.87 2.21 1.90
N VAL A 359 -14.25 2.98 2.92
CA VAL A 359 -15.56 3.62 3.04
C VAL A 359 -15.36 5.11 2.78
N PHE A 360 -15.81 5.60 1.65
CA PHE A 360 -15.79 7.02 1.28
C PHE A 360 -17.08 7.68 1.77
N PHE A 361 -16.96 8.79 2.50
CA PHE A 361 -18.11 9.55 3.02
C PHE A 361 -18.64 10.52 1.97
N THR A 362 -19.19 9.99 0.90
CA THR A 362 -19.75 10.77 -0.23
C THR A 362 -20.92 10.02 -0.88
N ASP A 363 -21.84 10.75 -1.50
CA ASP A 363 -22.88 10.21 -2.39
C ASP A 363 -22.44 10.15 -3.85
N GLN A 364 -21.28 10.74 -4.19
CA GLN A 364 -20.70 10.72 -5.52
C GLN A 364 -20.04 9.37 -5.82
N GLU A 365 -20.08 8.94 -7.09
CA GLU A 365 -19.28 7.80 -7.54
C GLU A 365 -17.78 8.14 -7.43
N VAL A 366 -16.98 7.23 -6.85
CA VAL A 366 -15.54 7.42 -6.67
C VAL A 366 -14.79 6.54 -7.67
N TYR A 367 -14.06 7.16 -8.59
CA TYR A 367 -13.31 6.48 -9.64
C TYR A 367 -11.91 7.07 -9.90
N ASP A 368 -11.59 8.22 -9.29
CA ASP A 368 -10.31 8.92 -9.38
C ASP A 368 -10.02 9.73 -8.10
N TYR A 369 -8.93 10.49 -8.12
CA TYR A 369 -8.52 11.32 -6.97
C TYR A 369 -9.51 12.46 -6.69
N ASP A 370 -9.99 13.14 -7.73
CA ASP A 370 -10.89 14.30 -7.58
C ASP A 370 -12.24 13.85 -7.01
N SER A 371 -12.78 12.74 -7.49
CA SER A 371 -14.00 12.16 -6.93
C SER A 371 -13.80 11.62 -5.51
N ALA A 372 -12.65 11.05 -5.18
CA ALA A 372 -12.32 10.67 -3.79
C ALA A 372 -12.29 11.88 -2.86
N CYS A 373 -11.80 13.04 -3.34
CA CYS A 373 -11.76 14.30 -2.58
C CYS A 373 -13.15 14.92 -2.32
N THR A 374 -14.23 14.41 -2.92
CA THR A 374 -15.60 14.81 -2.56
C THR A 374 -16.06 14.27 -1.19
N SER A 375 -15.26 13.39 -0.58
CA SER A 375 -15.55 12.80 0.73
C SER A 375 -15.61 13.85 1.83
N ASP A 376 -16.62 13.74 2.69
CA ASP A 376 -16.80 14.56 3.89
C ASP A 376 -15.79 14.16 4.97
N LEU A 377 -14.73 14.94 5.11
CA LEU A 377 -13.64 14.68 6.06
C LEU A 377 -14.07 14.87 7.51
N ASP A 378 -15.07 15.71 7.80
CA ASP A 378 -15.60 15.88 9.16
C ASP A 378 -16.44 14.66 9.57
N ALA A 379 -17.25 14.12 8.65
CA ALA A 379 -17.96 12.87 8.86
C ALA A 379 -16.99 11.70 9.11
N PHE A 380 -15.93 11.61 8.30
CA PHE A 380 -14.87 10.61 8.50
C PHE A 380 -14.21 10.75 9.87
N ARG A 381 -13.88 11.98 10.29
CA ARG A 381 -13.24 12.25 11.60
C ARG A 381 -14.12 11.78 12.74
N ILE A 382 -15.42 12.10 12.72
CA ILE A 382 -16.38 11.66 13.75
C ILE A 382 -16.49 10.14 13.79
N TYR A 383 -16.60 9.52 12.60
CA TYR A 383 -16.65 8.07 12.46
C TYR A 383 -15.39 7.41 13.02
N PHE A 384 -14.20 7.91 12.64
CA PHE A 384 -12.91 7.40 13.08
C PHE A 384 -12.79 7.38 14.60
N HIS A 385 -13.08 8.50 15.28
CA HIS A 385 -13.00 8.57 16.74
C HIS A 385 -14.04 7.69 17.42
N SER A 386 -15.25 7.63 16.91
CA SER A 386 -16.28 6.73 17.44
C SER A 386 -15.87 5.26 17.32
N MET A 387 -15.25 4.85 16.22
CA MET A 387 -14.71 3.49 16.05
C MET A 387 -13.54 3.23 17.01
N LEU A 388 -12.61 4.18 17.13
CA LEU A 388 -11.42 4.07 17.98
C LEU A 388 -11.83 3.87 19.46
N GLU A 389 -12.76 4.67 19.97
CA GLU A 389 -13.27 4.55 21.34
C GLU A 389 -13.99 3.23 21.63
N GLN A 390 -14.41 2.53 20.57
CA GLN A 390 -15.02 1.19 20.67
C GLN A 390 -14.02 0.06 20.44
N GLY A 391 -12.70 0.37 20.37
CA GLY A 391 -11.65 -0.62 20.19
C GLY A 391 -11.48 -1.08 18.75
N ILE A 392 -11.82 -0.25 17.76
CA ILE A 392 -11.60 -0.52 16.34
C ILE A 392 -10.60 0.49 15.79
N TYR A 393 -9.40 0.01 15.41
CA TYR A 393 -8.34 0.86 14.90
C TYR A 393 -8.35 0.90 13.38
N LEU A 394 -8.72 2.05 12.83
CA LEU A 394 -8.76 2.35 11.39
C LEU A 394 -7.56 3.21 10.99
N PRO A 395 -7.16 3.25 9.71
CA PRO A 395 -6.21 4.26 9.23
C PRO A 395 -6.72 5.68 9.52
N PRO A 396 -5.88 6.58 10.09
CA PRO A 396 -6.31 7.92 10.48
C PRO A 396 -6.33 8.92 9.31
N SER A 397 -6.87 8.49 8.17
CA SER A 397 -7.10 9.33 6.99
C SER A 397 -8.15 8.69 6.09
N GLN A 398 -9.07 9.50 5.56
CA GLN A 398 -10.07 9.09 4.57
C GLN A 398 -9.42 8.48 3.32
N PHE A 399 -8.21 8.92 2.98
CA PHE A 399 -7.49 8.53 1.78
C PHE A 399 -6.59 7.30 1.97
N GLU A 400 -6.64 6.67 3.13
CA GLU A 400 -5.95 5.40 3.38
C GLU A 400 -6.88 4.20 3.21
N THR A 401 -6.32 3.14 2.65
CA THR A 401 -7.00 1.84 2.53
C THR A 401 -6.98 1.10 3.87
N ASN A 402 -8.07 0.43 4.18
CA ASN A 402 -8.20 -0.51 5.30
C ASN A 402 -7.86 -1.93 4.83
N PHE A 403 -7.39 -2.76 5.75
CA PHE A 403 -6.94 -4.11 5.45
C PHE A 403 -7.56 -5.15 6.41
N LEU A 404 -7.84 -6.35 5.90
CA LEU A 404 -8.05 -7.53 6.71
C LEU A 404 -6.81 -8.43 6.73
N SER A 405 -6.67 -9.18 7.81
CA SER A 405 -5.71 -10.29 7.92
C SER A 405 -6.42 -11.61 8.16
N LEU A 406 -5.73 -12.72 7.91
CA LEU A 406 -6.24 -14.06 8.20
C LEU A 406 -6.55 -14.29 9.69
N ALA A 407 -5.97 -13.47 10.57
CA ALA A 407 -6.19 -13.55 12.00
C ALA A 407 -7.51 -12.92 12.48
N HIS A 408 -8.20 -12.15 11.65
CA HIS A 408 -9.53 -11.64 12.00
C HIS A 408 -10.53 -12.79 12.10
N THR A 409 -11.30 -12.80 13.19
CA THR A 409 -12.31 -13.82 13.44
C THR A 409 -13.72 -13.33 13.09
N PRO A 410 -14.70 -14.23 12.93
CA PRO A 410 -16.11 -13.82 12.81
C PRO A 410 -16.58 -12.91 13.93
N GLU A 411 -16.09 -13.14 15.16
CA GLU A 411 -16.41 -12.30 16.33
C GLU A 411 -15.80 -10.91 16.22
N ASP A 412 -14.59 -10.77 15.66
CA ASP A 412 -13.98 -9.45 15.38
C ASP A 412 -14.80 -8.69 14.33
N ILE A 413 -15.29 -9.38 13.30
CA ILE A 413 -16.16 -8.78 12.27
C ILE A 413 -17.49 -8.33 12.90
N GLU A 414 -18.11 -9.17 13.73
CA GLU A 414 -19.37 -8.82 14.39
C GLU A 414 -19.22 -7.59 15.31
N LYS A 415 -18.20 -7.56 16.17
CA LYS A 415 -17.87 -6.41 17.01
C LYS A 415 -17.63 -5.15 16.19
N THR A 416 -16.94 -5.27 15.07
CA THR A 416 -16.68 -4.14 14.17
C THR A 416 -17.96 -3.61 13.54
N LEU A 417 -18.91 -4.48 13.17
CA LEU A 417 -20.19 -4.07 12.62
C LEU A 417 -21.07 -3.39 13.67
N GLN A 418 -21.09 -3.89 14.90
CA GLN A 418 -21.78 -3.24 16.03
C GLN A 418 -21.20 -1.84 16.30
N ALA A 419 -19.88 -1.71 16.34
CA ALA A 419 -19.20 -0.42 16.48
C ALA A 419 -19.54 0.53 15.32
N ALA A 420 -19.58 0.03 14.08
CA ALA A 420 -19.93 0.82 12.91
C ALA A 420 -21.37 1.35 12.94
N GLU A 421 -22.35 0.58 13.43
CA GLU A 421 -23.73 1.07 13.62
C GLU A 421 -23.79 2.27 14.58
N ILE A 422 -23.07 2.21 15.69
CA ILE A 422 -22.96 3.31 16.65
C ILE A 422 -22.25 4.51 16.01
N ALA A 423 -21.14 4.27 15.32
CA ALA A 423 -20.35 5.33 14.72
C ALA A 423 -21.12 6.06 13.61
N PHE A 424 -21.83 5.37 12.72
CA PHE A 424 -22.70 6.01 11.73
C PHE A 424 -23.85 6.78 12.35
N SER A 425 -24.44 6.26 13.45
CA SER A 425 -25.48 6.99 14.19
C SER A 425 -24.92 8.29 14.80
N THR A 426 -23.67 8.26 15.29
CA THR A 426 -22.99 9.46 15.81
C THR A 426 -22.74 10.48 14.72
N VAL A 427 -22.30 10.06 13.52
CA VAL A 427 -22.16 10.94 12.34
C VAL A 427 -23.49 11.58 11.98
N ALA A 428 -24.59 10.78 11.89
CA ALA A 428 -25.91 11.28 11.55
C ALA A 428 -26.45 12.30 12.58
N ALA A 429 -26.17 12.09 13.87
CA ALA A 429 -26.56 13.01 14.92
C ALA A 429 -25.79 14.33 14.89
N ALA A 430 -24.51 14.31 14.53
CA ALA A 430 -23.66 15.52 14.43
C ALA A 430 -23.99 16.41 13.21
N LYS A 431 -24.74 15.89 12.23
CA LYS A 431 -25.15 16.61 11.01
C LYS A 431 -26.57 17.19 11.07
N LYS A 432 -27.30 16.93 12.15
CA LYS A 432 -28.60 17.54 12.44
C LYS A 432 -28.45 18.84 13.22
#